data_bc57504dee0a0b214222320d678cfa83
#
_entry.id   bc57504dee0a0b214222320d678cfa83
#
_cell.length_a   1.000
_cell.length_b   1.000
_cell.length_c   1.000
_cell.angle_alpha   90.00
_cell.angle_beta   90.00
_cell.angle_gamma   90.00
#
_symmetry.space_group_name_H-M   'P 1'
#
loop_
_entity.id
_entity.type
_entity.pdbx_description
1 polymer ?
#
loop_
_entity_poly.entity_id
_entity_poly.type
_entity_poly.pdbx_seq_one_letter_code
_entity_poly.pdbx_strand_id
1 'polypeptide(L)'
;MDVLAASVARVRRAAGLTLSAVAARAGVSPAYVSQMESGAANPTVRTLCQIADALGVTAAELLGGTRPGTAAPGFAPRYAPAPLLAGVDGHHGIWDLTAPGASRVGARLLHADLGDHDRPTAHPGEEFVLVLAGSCRVTVAGTGRLLRPNDSCHLAATDEHHFTDPSDDLLMLVVLTEE
;
A
#
# COMPACT_ATOMS: atom_id res chain seq x y z
N MET A 1 11.52 -3.14 -22.19
CA MET A 1 12.51 -3.83 -21.34
C MET A 1 11.70 -4.44 -20.19
N ASP A 2 11.85 -5.72 -19.94
CA ASP A 2 11.11 -6.43 -18.90
C ASP A 2 11.54 -5.88 -17.51
N VAL A 3 10.60 -5.38 -16.73
CA VAL A 3 10.83 -4.80 -15.39
C VAL A 3 11.55 -5.80 -14.48
N LEU A 4 11.15 -7.09 -14.54
CA LEU A 4 11.75 -8.15 -13.76
C LEU A 4 13.22 -8.36 -14.13
N ALA A 5 13.55 -8.45 -15.42
CA ALA A 5 14.91 -8.66 -15.91
C ALA A 5 15.86 -7.54 -15.43
N ALA A 6 15.42 -6.29 -15.58
CA ALA A 6 16.19 -5.13 -15.13
C ALA A 6 16.37 -5.10 -13.60
N SER A 7 15.34 -5.48 -12.83
CA SER A 7 15.40 -5.55 -11.37
C SER A 7 16.37 -6.62 -10.88
N VAL A 8 16.31 -7.84 -11.42
CA VAL A 8 17.21 -8.94 -11.04
C VAL A 8 18.67 -8.54 -11.28
N ALA A 9 18.98 -8.01 -12.47
CA ALA A 9 20.33 -7.57 -12.81
C ALA A 9 20.82 -6.44 -11.89
N ARG A 10 19.97 -5.47 -11.60
CA ARG A 10 20.28 -4.34 -10.73
C ARG A 10 20.57 -4.79 -9.30
N VAL A 11 19.69 -5.61 -8.71
CA VAL A 11 19.82 -6.10 -7.32
C VAL A 11 21.07 -6.97 -7.18
N ARG A 12 21.31 -7.90 -8.11
CA ARG A 12 22.51 -8.73 -8.10
C ARG A 12 23.79 -7.88 -8.12
N ARG A 13 23.88 -6.91 -9.02
CA ARG A 13 25.05 -6.02 -9.14
C ARG A 13 25.26 -5.18 -7.88
N ALA A 14 24.19 -4.64 -7.31
CA ALA A 14 24.24 -3.86 -6.08
C ALA A 14 24.73 -4.70 -4.89
N ALA A 15 24.38 -5.99 -4.86
CA ALA A 15 24.86 -6.95 -3.86
C ALA A 15 26.29 -7.48 -4.14
N GLY A 16 26.94 -7.07 -5.24
CA GLY A 16 28.27 -7.56 -5.62
C GLY A 16 28.32 -9.04 -5.99
N LEU A 17 27.18 -9.66 -6.33
CA LEU A 17 27.09 -11.09 -6.60
C LEU A 17 27.34 -11.42 -8.07
N THR A 18 28.04 -12.56 -8.30
CA THR A 18 28.17 -13.12 -9.65
C THR A 18 26.91 -13.94 -10.03
N LEU A 19 26.70 -14.17 -11.32
CA LEU A 19 25.62 -15.06 -11.81
C LEU A 19 25.71 -16.45 -11.16
N SER A 20 26.94 -17.00 -11.04
CA SER A 20 27.18 -18.30 -10.43
C SER A 20 26.85 -18.31 -8.93
N ALA A 21 27.13 -17.23 -8.22
CA ALA A 21 26.82 -17.12 -6.78
C ALA A 21 25.30 -17.10 -6.54
N VAL A 22 24.55 -16.35 -7.34
CA VAL A 22 23.08 -16.34 -7.25
C VAL A 22 22.51 -17.70 -7.64
N ALA A 23 23.00 -18.29 -8.72
CA ALA A 23 22.56 -19.59 -9.21
C ALA A 23 22.73 -20.70 -8.14
N ALA A 24 23.91 -20.73 -7.48
CA ALA A 24 24.18 -21.70 -6.43
C ALA A 24 23.24 -21.54 -5.22
N ARG A 25 22.96 -20.32 -4.82
CA ARG A 25 22.02 -20.02 -3.70
C ARG A 25 20.58 -20.33 -4.04
N ALA A 26 20.17 -20.06 -5.28
CA ALA A 26 18.79 -20.25 -5.73
C ALA A 26 18.51 -21.68 -6.24
N GLY A 27 19.52 -22.55 -6.33
CA GLY A 27 19.34 -23.91 -6.84
C GLY A 27 19.02 -23.98 -8.34
N VAL A 28 19.52 -23.01 -9.14
CA VAL A 28 19.32 -22.95 -10.59
C VAL A 28 20.67 -22.91 -11.32
N SER A 29 20.66 -22.95 -12.65
CA SER A 29 21.90 -22.81 -13.42
C SER A 29 22.31 -21.34 -13.61
N PRO A 30 23.62 -21.01 -13.74
CA PRO A 30 24.07 -19.65 -14.06
C PRO A 30 23.50 -19.14 -15.40
N ALA A 31 23.33 -20.05 -16.36
CA ALA A 31 22.71 -19.73 -17.65
C ALA A 31 21.25 -19.28 -17.48
N TYR A 32 20.51 -19.91 -16.57
CA TYR A 32 19.14 -19.50 -16.27
C TYR A 32 19.07 -18.10 -15.64
N VAL A 33 19.94 -17.78 -14.70
CA VAL A 33 20.02 -16.41 -14.13
C VAL A 33 20.34 -15.39 -15.21
N SER A 34 21.26 -15.70 -16.13
CA SER A 34 21.58 -14.84 -17.27
C SER A 34 20.39 -14.64 -18.20
N GLN A 35 19.62 -15.70 -18.47
CA GLN A 35 18.39 -15.61 -19.26
C GLN A 35 17.30 -14.77 -18.59
N MET A 36 17.18 -14.86 -17.26
CA MET A 36 16.29 -13.96 -16.51
C MET A 36 16.70 -12.50 -16.64
N GLU A 37 17.99 -12.19 -16.51
CA GLU A 37 18.49 -10.82 -16.62
C GLU A 37 18.39 -10.24 -18.05
N SER A 38 18.34 -11.09 -19.05
CA SER A 38 18.12 -10.67 -20.45
C SER A 38 16.64 -10.63 -20.85
N GLY A 39 15.72 -11.09 -19.97
CA GLY A 39 14.29 -11.19 -20.28
C GLY A 39 13.95 -12.41 -21.17
N ALA A 40 14.89 -13.32 -21.36
CA ALA A 40 14.69 -14.52 -22.18
C ALA A 40 14.07 -15.72 -21.41
N ALA A 41 14.00 -15.63 -20.08
CA ALA A 41 13.37 -16.62 -19.23
C ALA A 41 12.14 -16.06 -18.52
N ASN A 42 11.07 -16.88 -18.44
CA ASN A 42 9.88 -16.58 -17.67
C ASN A 42 9.84 -17.51 -16.44
N PRO A 43 10.20 -17.00 -15.25
CA PRO A 43 10.27 -17.84 -14.05
C PRO A 43 8.88 -18.22 -13.55
N THR A 44 8.78 -19.42 -12.97
CA THR A 44 7.63 -19.74 -12.12
C THR A 44 7.70 -18.89 -10.83
N VAL A 45 6.56 -18.74 -10.13
CA VAL A 45 6.52 -18.05 -8.82
C VAL A 45 7.53 -18.67 -7.85
N ARG A 46 7.63 -20.00 -7.82
CA ARG A 46 8.61 -20.73 -6.99
C ARG A 46 10.05 -20.32 -7.31
N THR A 47 10.42 -20.30 -8.58
CA THR A 47 11.78 -19.92 -9.03
C THR A 47 12.06 -18.45 -8.75
N LEU A 48 11.04 -17.59 -8.92
CA LEU A 48 11.15 -16.17 -8.59
C LEU A 48 11.45 -15.95 -7.10
N CYS A 49 10.72 -16.65 -6.20
CA CYS A 49 10.99 -16.61 -4.76
C CYS A 49 12.42 -17.11 -4.43
N GLN A 50 12.86 -18.20 -5.01
CA GLN A 50 14.23 -18.73 -4.79
C GLN A 50 15.33 -17.74 -5.23
N ILE A 51 15.14 -17.04 -6.35
CA ILE A 51 16.06 -16.00 -6.82
C ILE A 51 16.00 -14.77 -5.88
N ALA A 52 14.81 -14.38 -5.45
CA ALA A 52 14.63 -13.27 -4.52
C ALA A 52 15.35 -13.55 -3.18
N ASP A 53 15.16 -14.74 -2.61
CA ASP A 53 15.85 -15.18 -1.39
C ASP A 53 17.36 -15.18 -1.56
N ALA A 54 17.85 -15.69 -2.69
CA ALA A 54 19.28 -15.70 -3.02
C ALA A 54 19.89 -14.29 -3.11
N LEU A 55 19.09 -13.32 -3.50
CA LEU A 55 19.45 -11.91 -3.60
C LEU A 55 19.20 -11.11 -2.30
N GLY A 56 18.52 -11.69 -1.30
CA GLY A 56 18.18 -11.04 -0.03
C GLY A 56 17.07 -10.01 -0.16
N VAL A 57 16.16 -10.19 -1.12
CA VAL A 57 15.00 -9.32 -1.37
C VAL A 57 13.71 -10.15 -1.47
N THR A 58 12.57 -9.51 -1.54
CA THR A 58 11.29 -10.19 -1.78
C THR A 58 11.01 -10.35 -3.28
N ALA A 59 10.18 -11.32 -3.66
CA ALA A 59 9.72 -11.46 -5.03
C ALA A 59 8.96 -10.20 -5.52
N ALA A 60 8.23 -9.53 -4.62
CA ALA A 60 7.55 -8.27 -4.92
C ALA A 60 8.54 -7.16 -5.31
N GLU A 61 9.68 -7.05 -4.61
CA GLU A 61 10.74 -6.07 -4.95
C GLU A 61 11.33 -6.35 -6.34
N LEU A 62 11.48 -7.59 -6.73
CA LEU A 62 11.94 -7.93 -8.08
C LEU A 62 10.91 -7.58 -9.15
N LEU A 63 9.62 -7.64 -8.83
CA LEU A 63 8.52 -7.26 -9.73
C LEU A 63 8.25 -5.75 -9.77
N GLY A 64 9.08 -4.94 -9.11
CA GLY A 64 8.94 -3.49 -9.06
C GLY A 64 8.21 -2.98 -7.81
N GLY A 65 7.87 -3.87 -6.89
CA GLY A 65 7.37 -3.50 -5.57
C GLY A 65 8.48 -2.93 -4.69
N THR A 66 8.10 -2.14 -3.72
CA THR A 66 9.04 -1.60 -2.71
C THR A 66 9.07 -2.51 -1.48
N ARG A 67 10.22 -2.54 -0.81
CA ARG A 67 10.39 -3.34 0.41
C ARG A 67 9.62 -2.67 1.55
N PRO A 68 8.78 -3.42 2.28
CA PRO A 68 8.18 -2.90 3.50
C PRO A 68 9.26 -2.38 4.47
N GLY A 69 9.19 -1.11 4.82
CA GLY A 69 10.05 -0.51 5.85
C GLY A 69 11.46 -0.07 5.43
N THR A 70 11.83 -0.13 4.14
CA THR A 70 13.13 0.38 3.64
C THR A 70 13.02 1.55 2.67
N ALA A 71 11.80 2.07 2.45
CA ALA A 71 11.63 3.28 1.66
C ALA A 71 12.36 4.46 2.35
N ALA A 72 13.12 5.23 1.59
CA ALA A 72 13.52 6.57 2.01
C ALA A 72 12.26 7.34 2.42
N PRO A 73 12.36 8.33 3.36
CA PRO A 73 11.20 9.12 3.73
C PRO A 73 10.44 9.57 2.49
N GLY A 74 9.23 9.05 2.32
CA GLY A 74 8.40 9.39 1.17
C GLY A 74 7.67 10.69 1.44
N PHE A 75 7.76 11.65 0.52
CA PHE A 75 6.96 12.86 0.56
C PHE A 75 5.85 12.67 -0.48
N ALA A 76 4.61 12.47 -0.01
CA ALA A 76 3.45 12.54 -0.90
C ALA A 76 3.27 14.00 -1.37
N PRO A 77 2.97 14.24 -2.64
CA PRO A 77 2.60 15.58 -3.09
C PRO A 77 1.39 16.06 -2.30
N ARG A 78 1.41 17.33 -1.95
CA ARG A 78 0.30 17.97 -1.23
C ARG A 78 -0.97 17.83 -2.08
N TYR A 79 -1.96 17.09 -1.59
CA TYR A 79 -3.16 16.72 -2.34
C TYR A 79 -2.76 16.16 -3.70
N ALA A 80 -2.52 14.85 -3.78
CA ALA A 80 -2.27 14.17 -5.04
C ALA A 80 -3.11 14.82 -6.16
N PRO A 81 -2.60 14.96 -7.38
CA PRO A 81 -3.22 15.78 -8.42
C PRO A 81 -4.66 15.38 -8.76
N ALA A 82 -5.12 14.23 -8.29
CA ALA A 82 -6.52 13.81 -8.37
C ALA A 82 -6.90 13.01 -7.12
N PRO A 83 -8.14 13.13 -6.63
CA PRO A 83 -8.66 12.24 -5.60
C PRO A 83 -8.64 10.80 -6.09
N LEU A 84 -8.47 9.85 -5.18
CA LEU A 84 -8.54 8.43 -5.48
C LEU A 84 -9.92 8.07 -6.08
N LEU A 85 -10.97 8.70 -5.55
CA LEU A 85 -12.34 8.69 -6.07
C LEU A 85 -12.81 10.14 -6.11
N ALA A 86 -12.99 10.70 -7.31
CA ALA A 86 -13.46 12.07 -7.46
C ALA A 86 -14.98 12.14 -7.36
N GLY A 87 -15.50 13.01 -6.52
CA GLY A 87 -16.89 13.43 -6.55
C GLY A 87 -17.23 14.17 -7.85
N VAL A 88 -18.50 14.25 -8.17
CA VAL A 88 -19.02 14.80 -9.44
C VAL A 88 -18.65 16.29 -9.64
N ASP A 89 -18.48 17.01 -8.55
CA ASP A 89 -18.16 18.44 -8.54
C ASP A 89 -16.66 18.76 -8.39
N GLY A 90 -15.82 17.71 -8.22
CA GLY A 90 -14.38 17.87 -8.02
C GLY A 90 -13.98 18.45 -6.66
N HIS A 91 -14.94 18.74 -5.78
CA HIS A 91 -14.69 19.25 -4.43
C HIS A 91 -14.77 18.14 -3.38
N HIS A 92 -15.50 17.07 -3.67
CA HIS A 92 -15.64 15.89 -2.82
C HIS A 92 -14.72 14.79 -3.33
N GLY A 93 -14.26 13.91 -2.44
CA GLY A 93 -13.45 12.77 -2.84
C GLY A 93 -12.54 12.24 -1.75
N ILE A 94 -11.75 11.26 -2.13
CA ILE A 94 -10.77 10.57 -1.29
C ILE A 94 -9.38 10.77 -1.88
N TRP A 95 -8.46 11.30 -1.08
CA TRP A 95 -7.06 11.49 -1.45
C TRP A 95 -6.18 10.54 -0.67
N ASP A 96 -5.35 9.78 -1.38
CA ASP A 96 -4.29 9.01 -0.76
C ASP A 96 -3.13 9.96 -0.39
N LEU A 97 -2.79 9.97 0.90
CA LEU A 97 -1.72 10.80 1.45
C LEU A 97 -0.43 10.01 1.62
N THR A 98 -0.45 8.71 1.39
CA THR A 98 0.73 7.86 1.50
C THR A 98 1.61 7.99 0.28
N ALA A 99 2.93 8.06 0.50
CA ALA A 99 3.88 8.00 -0.60
C ALA A 99 3.84 6.62 -1.27
N PRO A 100 4.00 6.54 -2.61
CA PRO A 100 4.06 5.27 -3.30
C PRO A 100 5.11 4.35 -2.67
N GLY A 101 4.70 3.14 -2.30
CA GLY A 101 5.56 2.15 -1.67
C GLY A 101 5.66 2.22 -0.14
N ALA A 102 4.95 3.09 0.52
CA ALA A 102 4.69 2.97 1.95
C ALA A 102 3.84 1.72 2.19
N SER A 103 4.22 0.87 3.14
CA SER A 103 3.84 -0.53 3.07
C SER A 103 3.04 -1.07 4.24
N ARG A 104 2.91 -0.36 5.32
CA ARG A 104 2.17 -0.82 6.50
C ARG A 104 1.19 0.22 7.05
N VAL A 105 1.24 1.42 6.54
CA VAL A 105 0.37 2.50 6.95
C VAL A 105 -0.21 3.13 5.71
N GLY A 106 -1.52 3.10 5.58
CA GLY A 106 -2.29 3.89 4.63
C GLY A 106 -2.81 5.14 5.33
N ALA A 107 -2.76 6.29 4.69
CA ALA A 107 -3.39 7.51 5.18
C ALA A 107 -4.21 8.13 4.06
N ARG A 108 -5.48 8.42 4.34
CA ARG A 108 -6.42 8.98 3.38
C ARG A 108 -7.10 10.22 3.96
N LEU A 109 -7.34 11.18 3.12
CA LEU A 109 -8.16 12.33 3.44
C LEU A 109 -9.49 12.20 2.68
N LEU A 110 -10.59 12.19 3.40
CA LEU A 110 -11.95 12.13 2.86
C LEU A 110 -12.59 13.49 3.00
N HIS A 111 -13.18 14.01 1.92
CA HIS A 111 -13.94 15.26 1.93
C HIS A 111 -15.35 15.01 1.39
N ALA A 112 -16.32 15.03 2.27
CA ALA A 112 -17.76 14.81 2.06
C ALA A 112 -18.14 13.53 1.29
N ASP A 113 -17.16 12.69 0.96
CA ASP A 113 -17.32 11.40 0.28
C ASP A 113 -16.70 10.32 1.17
N LEU A 114 -17.49 9.34 1.56
CA LEU A 114 -17.05 8.22 2.39
C LEU A 114 -16.57 7.03 1.55
N GLY A 115 -16.82 7.02 0.25
CA GLY A 115 -16.52 5.90 -0.63
C GLY A 115 -17.10 4.59 -0.11
N ASP A 116 -16.30 3.53 -0.10
CA ASP A 116 -16.73 2.21 0.41
C ASP A 116 -16.84 2.15 1.95
N HIS A 117 -16.41 3.22 2.67
CA HIS A 117 -16.51 3.29 4.14
C HIS A 117 -17.95 3.54 4.63
N ASP A 118 -18.90 3.80 3.72
CA ASP A 118 -20.33 3.91 4.03
C ASP A 118 -21.01 2.55 4.29
N ARG A 119 -20.32 1.44 4.06
CA ARG A 119 -20.82 0.08 4.21
C ARG A 119 -20.11 -0.64 5.34
N PRO A 120 -20.85 -1.51 6.08
CA PRO A 120 -20.23 -2.37 7.07
C PRO A 120 -19.09 -3.19 6.46
N THR A 121 -17.90 -3.02 7.01
CA THR A 121 -16.68 -3.70 6.58
C THR A 121 -15.88 -4.14 7.79
N ALA A 122 -15.02 -5.15 7.60
CA ALA A 122 -14.00 -5.56 8.55
C ALA A 122 -12.78 -6.01 7.77
N HIS A 123 -11.59 -5.66 8.25
CA HIS A 123 -10.32 -6.04 7.62
C HIS A 123 -9.22 -6.21 8.67
N PRO A 124 -8.10 -6.87 8.35
CA PRO A 124 -6.96 -6.95 9.26
C PRO A 124 -6.38 -5.56 9.58
N GLY A 125 -5.76 -5.43 10.76
CA GLY A 125 -5.06 -4.23 11.19
C GLY A 125 -5.89 -3.33 12.10
N GLU A 126 -5.46 -2.09 12.20
CA GLU A 126 -6.09 -1.04 13.02
C GLU A 126 -6.46 0.15 12.14
N GLU A 127 -7.50 0.86 12.55
CA GLU A 127 -7.92 2.09 11.89
C GLU A 127 -8.04 3.22 12.92
N PHE A 128 -7.45 4.36 12.58
CA PHE A 128 -7.58 5.61 13.33
C PHE A 128 -8.23 6.67 12.46
N VAL A 129 -9.24 7.30 12.99
CA VAL A 129 -10.00 8.35 12.32
C VAL A 129 -9.97 9.63 13.13
N LEU A 130 -9.79 10.77 12.45
CA LEU A 130 -9.84 12.10 13.03
C LEU A 130 -10.71 13.01 12.15
N VAL A 131 -11.77 13.58 12.71
CA VAL A 131 -12.56 14.60 12.02
C VAL A 131 -11.88 15.94 12.16
N LEU A 132 -11.57 16.58 11.02
CA LEU A 132 -10.93 17.90 10.94
C LEU A 132 -11.96 19.03 10.76
N ALA A 133 -13.03 18.76 10.01
CA ALA A 133 -14.16 19.67 9.80
C ALA A 133 -15.44 18.88 9.58
N GLY A 134 -16.59 19.51 9.73
CA GLY A 134 -17.88 18.85 9.53
C GLY A 134 -18.19 17.78 10.58
N SER A 135 -18.95 16.77 10.18
CA SER A 135 -19.33 15.67 11.07
C SER A 135 -19.68 14.40 10.28
N CYS A 136 -19.54 13.25 10.91
CA CYS A 136 -20.09 11.98 10.44
C CYS A 136 -20.42 11.08 11.64
N ARG A 137 -21.21 10.06 11.39
CA ARG A 137 -21.48 9.00 12.37
C ARG A 137 -20.56 7.83 12.11
N VAL A 138 -19.83 7.38 13.12
CA VAL A 138 -19.12 6.11 13.08
C VAL A 138 -19.95 5.05 13.83
N THR A 139 -20.02 3.86 13.29
CA THR A 139 -20.59 2.66 13.95
C THR A 139 -19.51 1.60 14.00
N VAL A 140 -19.19 1.09 15.18
CA VAL A 140 -18.21 0.03 15.41
C VAL A 140 -18.87 -1.05 16.27
N ALA A 141 -18.85 -2.29 15.82
CA ALA A 141 -19.50 -3.42 16.50
C ALA A 141 -20.95 -3.11 16.94
N GLY A 142 -21.71 -2.43 16.08
CA GLY A 142 -23.09 -2.03 16.34
C GLY A 142 -23.28 -0.81 17.25
N THR A 143 -22.21 -0.22 17.77
CA THR A 143 -22.28 1.00 18.62
C THR A 143 -21.97 2.24 17.78
N GLY A 144 -23.00 3.09 17.62
CA GLY A 144 -22.89 4.31 16.81
C GLY A 144 -22.58 5.58 17.64
N ARG A 145 -21.67 6.43 17.12
CA ARG A 145 -21.33 7.72 17.71
C ARG A 145 -21.19 8.79 16.64
N LEU A 146 -21.72 10.00 16.89
CA LEU A 146 -21.45 11.16 16.05
C LEU A 146 -20.08 11.74 16.40
N LEU A 147 -19.24 11.90 15.37
CA LEU A 147 -17.94 12.56 15.46
C LEU A 147 -18.06 13.99 14.91
N ARG A 148 -17.41 14.92 15.58
CA ARG A 148 -17.31 16.36 15.25
C ARG A 148 -15.84 16.77 15.15
N PRO A 149 -15.52 18.00 14.74
CA PRO A 149 -14.13 18.46 14.63
C PRO A 149 -13.33 18.22 15.93
N ASN A 150 -12.15 17.63 15.78
CA ASN A 150 -11.23 17.15 16.81
C ASN A 150 -11.70 15.89 17.57
N ASP A 151 -12.86 15.31 17.25
CA ASP A 151 -13.16 13.96 17.71
C ASP A 151 -12.37 12.95 16.89
N SER A 152 -11.94 11.89 17.57
CA SER A 152 -11.24 10.76 16.95
C SER A 152 -11.86 9.44 17.37
N CYS A 153 -11.65 8.42 16.55
CA CYS A 153 -11.96 7.04 16.81
C CYS A 153 -10.74 6.18 16.47
N HIS A 154 -10.35 5.29 17.37
CA HIS A 154 -9.36 4.26 17.11
C HIS A 154 -10.01 2.92 17.33
N LEU A 155 -9.93 2.03 16.37
CA LEU A 155 -10.60 0.74 16.40
C LEU A 155 -9.70 -0.38 15.86
N ALA A 156 -9.92 -1.60 16.35
CA ALA A 156 -9.44 -2.78 15.67
C ALA A 156 -10.29 -2.96 14.41
N ALA A 157 -9.66 -2.92 13.24
CA ALA A 157 -10.40 -2.98 11.99
C ALA A 157 -11.03 -4.36 11.70
N THR A 158 -10.71 -5.36 12.53
CA THR A 158 -11.40 -6.66 12.58
C THR A 158 -12.83 -6.58 13.11
N ASP A 159 -13.17 -5.52 13.86
CA ASP A 159 -14.54 -5.24 14.25
C ASP A 159 -15.30 -4.62 13.08
N GLU A 160 -16.52 -5.09 12.82
CA GLU A 160 -17.35 -4.52 11.77
C GLU A 160 -17.60 -3.04 12.05
N HIS A 161 -17.26 -2.19 11.08
CA HIS A 161 -17.37 -0.74 11.20
C HIS A 161 -17.78 -0.10 9.89
N HIS A 162 -18.39 1.08 9.99
CA HIS A 162 -18.75 1.93 8.85
C HIS A 162 -19.01 3.37 9.30
N PHE A 163 -19.08 4.29 8.32
CA PHE A 163 -19.37 5.69 8.55
C PHE A 163 -20.63 6.09 7.78
N THR A 164 -21.46 6.92 8.37
CA THR A 164 -22.71 7.39 7.75
C THR A 164 -22.95 8.87 8.07
N ASP A 165 -23.95 9.44 7.42
CA ASP A 165 -24.40 10.81 7.65
C ASP A 165 -23.28 11.88 7.56
N PRO A 166 -22.46 11.88 6.48
CA PRO A 166 -21.46 12.93 6.32
C PRO A 166 -22.14 14.28 6.12
N SER A 167 -21.64 15.32 6.79
CA SER A 167 -22.03 16.69 6.44
C SER A 167 -21.30 17.12 5.15
N ASP A 168 -21.85 18.11 4.45
CA ASP A 168 -21.30 18.59 3.16
C ASP A 168 -19.86 19.14 3.30
N ASP A 169 -19.49 19.58 4.51
CA ASP A 169 -18.16 20.09 4.84
C ASP A 169 -17.29 19.08 5.60
N LEU A 170 -17.68 17.80 5.61
CA LEU A 170 -16.87 16.76 6.26
C LEU A 170 -15.47 16.74 5.68
N LEU A 171 -14.48 16.87 6.54
CA LEU A 171 -13.08 16.60 6.25
C LEU A 171 -12.56 15.65 7.32
N MET A 172 -12.15 14.47 6.91
CA MET A 172 -11.78 13.39 7.80
C MET A 172 -10.45 12.75 7.36
N LEU A 173 -9.52 12.59 8.31
CA LEU A 173 -8.30 11.82 8.11
C LEU A 173 -8.56 10.39 8.58
N VAL A 174 -8.29 9.44 7.73
CA VAL A 174 -8.29 8.00 8.05
C VAL A 174 -6.88 7.47 7.91
N VAL A 175 -6.39 6.82 8.94
CA VAL A 175 -5.10 6.12 8.95
C VAL A 175 -5.37 4.67 9.26
N LEU A 176 -4.91 3.79 8.38
CA LEU A 176 -5.08 2.35 8.52
C LEU A 176 -3.73 1.64 8.48
N THR A 177 -3.61 0.55 9.22
CA THR A 177 -2.44 -0.32 9.17
C THR A 177 -2.82 -1.63 8.48
N GLU A 178 -1.90 -2.15 7.67
CA GLU A 178 -1.99 -3.50 7.11
C GLU A 178 -1.03 -4.41 7.86
N GLU A 179 -1.52 -5.57 8.31
CA GLU A 179 -0.68 -6.64 8.87
C GLU A 179 0.06 -7.44 7.78
#